data_29dea84ecb8c3d7ba11c07fa2104dc63
#
_entry.id   29dea84ecb8c3d7ba11c07fa2104dc63
#
_cell.length_a   1.000
_cell.length_b   1.000
_cell.length_c   1.000
_cell.angle_alpha   90.00
_cell.angle_beta   90.00
_cell.angle_gamma   90.00
#
_symmetry.space_group_name_H-M   'P 1'
#
loop_
_entity.id
_entity.type
_entity.pdbx_description
1 polymer ?
#
loop_
_entity_poly.entity_id
_entity_poly.type
_entity_poly.pdbx_seq_one_letter_code
_entity_poly.pdbx_strand_id
1 'polypeptide(L)'
;GTSLKQANDIIWDNKLNSLPIIDEEGKLDSFVFRKDYDSSKSNVNELLDDDKRYIVGAGINTRDYKERVPALVEAGVDVLCIDSSEGFSEWQKLTIEWIREKYGDTVKVGAGNVVDGEGFRFLAECGADFVKVGIGGGSICITRETKGIGRGQATATIDVAKARDEYFEETGVYVPICSDGGIVHD
;
A
#
# COMPACT_ATOMS: atom_id res chain seq x y z
N GLY A 1 8.94 -21.16 -15.91
CA GLY A 1 7.54 -21.43 -15.63
C GLY A 1 6.65 -21.06 -16.81
N THR A 2 5.44 -21.56 -16.85
CA THR A 2 4.46 -21.28 -17.90
C THR A 2 3.78 -19.93 -17.65
N SER A 3 3.83 -19.01 -18.61
CA SER A 3 3.11 -17.74 -18.48
C SER A 3 1.60 -17.92 -18.62
N LEU A 4 0.81 -16.99 -18.05
CA LEU A 4 -0.66 -17.03 -18.19
C LEU A 4 -1.09 -17.00 -19.66
N LYS A 5 -0.38 -16.26 -20.51
CA LYS A 5 -0.64 -16.23 -21.96
C LYS A 5 -0.41 -17.59 -22.60
N GLN A 6 0.72 -18.24 -22.34
CA GLN A 6 1.01 -19.58 -22.88
C GLN A 6 -0.02 -20.61 -22.42
N ALA A 7 -0.40 -20.59 -21.14
CA ALA A 7 -1.44 -21.46 -20.63
C ALA A 7 -2.79 -21.20 -21.31
N ASN A 8 -3.15 -19.95 -21.55
CA ASN A 8 -4.38 -19.59 -22.25
C ASN A 8 -4.36 -20.02 -23.72
N ASP A 9 -3.25 -19.90 -24.43
CA ASP A 9 -3.10 -20.36 -25.81
C ASP A 9 -3.34 -21.88 -25.90
N ILE A 10 -2.78 -22.66 -24.97
CA ILE A 10 -3.02 -24.11 -24.87
C ILE A 10 -4.50 -24.42 -24.59
N ILE A 11 -5.10 -23.70 -23.63
CA ILE A 11 -6.52 -23.85 -23.29
C ILE A 11 -7.40 -23.59 -24.51
N TRP A 12 -7.09 -22.53 -25.27
CA TRP A 12 -7.86 -22.14 -26.43
C TRP A 12 -7.73 -23.15 -27.59
N ASP A 13 -6.49 -23.49 -27.95
CA ASP A 13 -6.21 -24.41 -29.08
C ASP A 13 -6.82 -25.81 -28.86
N ASN A 14 -6.83 -26.27 -27.61
CA ASN A 14 -7.35 -27.58 -27.25
C ASN A 14 -8.80 -27.54 -26.73
N LYS A 15 -9.48 -26.39 -26.76
CA LYS A 15 -10.87 -26.20 -26.30
C LYS A 15 -11.08 -26.64 -24.84
N LEU A 16 -10.10 -26.41 -23.99
CA LEU A 16 -10.15 -26.74 -22.57
C LEU A 16 -10.85 -25.64 -21.78
N ASN A 17 -11.33 -25.97 -20.59
CA ASN A 17 -11.82 -24.98 -19.62
C ASN A 17 -10.76 -24.62 -18.57
N SER A 18 -9.79 -25.49 -18.36
CA SER A 18 -8.72 -25.34 -17.37
C SER A 18 -7.48 -26.13 -17.80
N LEU A 19 -6.34 -25.73 -17.27
CA LEU A 19 -5.06 -26.36 -17.51
C LEU A 19 -4.30 -26.50 -16.17
N PRO A 20 -3.97 -27.72 -15.72
CA PRO A 20 -3.05 -27.93 -14.62
C PRO A 20 -1.62 -27.64 -15.10
N ILE A 21 -0.89 -26.87 -14.30
CA ILE A 21 0.54 -26.63 -14.47
C ILE A 21 1.27 -27.53 -13.47
N ILE A 22 2.26 -28.27 -13.95
CA ILE A 22 3.07 -29.16 -13.13
C ILE A 22 4.51 -28.66 -13.06
N ASP A 23 5.18 -28.96 -11.97
CA ASP A 23 6.61 -28.72 -11.81
C ASP A 23 7.48 -29.77 -12.56
N GLU A 24 8.79 -29.66 -12.45
CA GLU A 24 9.75 -30.60 -13.09
C GLU A 24 9.66 -32.03 -12.52
N GLU A 25 9.11 -32.18 -11.29
CA GLU A 25 8.88 -33.48 -10.64
C GLU A 25 7.50 -34.09 -10.98
N GLY A 26 6.68 -33.39 -11.79
CA GLY A 26 5.36 -33.84 -12.18
C GLY A 26 4.28 -33.59 -11.12
N LYS A 27 4.56 -32.80 -10.09
CA LYS A 27 3.57 -32.41 -9.08
C LYS A 27 2.78 -31.19 -9.55
N LEU A 28 1.57 -31.03 -9.08
CA LEU A 28 0.72 -29.88 -9.36
C LEU A 28 1.33 -28.61 -8.73
N ASP A 29 1.72 -27.67 -9.56
CA ASP A 29 2.19 -26.35 -9.16
C ASP A 29 1.03 -25.35 -9.08
N SER A 30 0.27 -25.24 -10.17
CA SER A 30 -0.85 -24.29 -10.24
C SER A 30 -1.95 -24.77 -11.19
N PHE A 31 -3.08 -24.07 -11.15
CA PHE A 31 -4.22 -24.33 -12.03
C PHE A 31 -4.63 -23.04 -12.73
N VAL A 32 -4.75 -23.06 -14.06
CA VAL A 32 -5.21 -21.93 -14.86
C VAL A 32 -6.58 -22.22 -15.43
N PHE A 33 -7.53 -21.32 -15.24
CA PHE A 33 -8.85 -21.38 -15.84
C PHE A 33 -8.97 -20.38 -16.99
N ARG A 34 -9.75 -20.70 -18.01
CA ARG A 34 -10.00 -19.79 -19.14
C ARG A 34 -10.49 -18.41 -18.70
N LYS A 35 -11.36 -18.36 -17.68
CA LYS A 35 -11.89 -17.12 -17.11
C LYS A 35 -10.81 -16.23 -16.49
N ASP A 36 -9.69 -16.81 -16.02
CA ASP A 36 -8.62 -16.05 -15.34
C ASP A 36 -7.90 -15.13 -16.33
N TYR A 37 -7.71 -15.58 -17.57
CA TYR A 37 -7.14 -14.75 -18.62
C TYR A 37 -8.05 -13.59 -19.01
N ASP A 38 -9.34 -13.84 -19.14
CA ASP A 38 -10.31 -12.80 -19.48
C ASP A 38 -10.46 -11.79 -18.32
N SER A 39 -10.44 -12.27 -17.09
CA SER A 39 -10.47 -11.45 -15.88
C SER A 39 -9.22 -10.58 -15.77
N SER A 40 -8.03 -11.15 -15.95
CA SER A 40 -6.75 -10.41 -15.93
C SER A 40 -6.69 -9.34 -17.03
N LYS A 41 -7.24 -9.60 -18.21
CA LYS A 41 -7.33 -8.62 -19.30
C LYS A 41 -8.26 -7.45 -19.00
N SER A 42 -9.35 -7.70 -18.29
CA SER A 42 -10.35 -6.68 -17.95
C SER A 42 -9.95 -5.87 -16.71
N ASN A 43 -9.07 -6.39 -15.86
CA ASN A 43 -8.66 -5.76 -14.62
C ASN A 43 -7.33 -5.02 -14.79
N VAL A 44 -7.37 -3.87 -15.44
CA VAL A 44 -6.18 -3.03 -15.72
C VAL A 44 -5.47 -2.51 -14.47
N ASN A 45 -6.12 -2.57 -13.31
CA ASN A 45 -5.58 -2.11 -12.02
C ASN A 45 -5.08 -3.27 -11.14
N GLU A 46 -5.06 -4.49 -11.66
CA GLU A 46 -4.54 -5.64 -10.94
C GLU A 46 -3.03 -5.50 -10.72
N LEU A 47 -2.61 -5.51 -9.46
CA LEU A 47 -1.22 -5.41 -9.08
C LEU A 47 -0.75 -6.75 -8.52
N LEU A 48 0.18 -7.38 -9.23
CA LEU A 48 0.71 -8.70 -8.92
C LEU A 48 2.22 -8.64 -8.73
N ASP A 49 2.75 -9.53 -7.89
CA ASP A 49 4.19 -9.80 -7.80
C ASP A 49 4.67 -10.69 -8.97
N ASP A 50 5.97 -11.01 -8.97
CA ASP A 50 6.59 -11.84 -10.01
C ASP A 50 6.05 -13.29 -10.01
N ASP A 51 5.55 -13.76 -8.87
CA ASP A 51 4.88 -15.06 -8.71
C ASP A 51 3.38 -15.02 -9.03
N LYS A 52 2.87 -13.86 -9.51
CA LYS A 52 1.45 -13.61 -9.84
C LYS A 52 0.51 -13.67 -8.63
N ARG A 53 1.01 -13.37 -7.45
CA ARG A 53 0.20 -13.17 -6.25
C ARG A 53 -0.15 -11.68 -6.13
N TYR A 54 -1.31 -11.37 -5.57
CA TYR A 54 -1.68 -9.98 -5.31
C TYR A 54 -0.70 -9.33 -4.33
N ILE A 55 -0.26 -8.12 -4.67
CA ILE A 55 0.44 -7.27 -3.71
C ILE A 55 -0.55 -6.84 -2.64
N VAL A 56 -0.25 -7.12 -1.39
CA VAL A 56 -1.17 -6.93 -0.27
C VAL A 56 -0.60 -5.98 0.78
N GLY A 57 -1.48 -5.10 1.28
CA GLY A 57 -1.17 -4.19 2.36
C GLY A 57 -1.90 -4.54 3.65
N ALA A 58 -1.30 -4.21 4.79
CA ALA A 58 -1.92 -4.35 6.09
C ALA A 58 -1.84 -3.08 6.92
N GLY A 59 -2.96 -2.72 7.56
CA GLY A 59 -3.01 -1.66 8.55
C GLY A 59 -2.37 -2.08 9.86
N ILE A 60 -1.55 -1.19 10.41
CA ILE A 60 -0.95 -1.33 11.74
C ILE A 60 -1.20 -0.06 12.56
N ASN A 61 -1.05 -0.16 13.86
CA ASN A 61 -1.09 0.97 14.77
C ASN A 61 0.23 1.10 15.55
N THR A 62 0.36 2.16 16.32
CA THR A 62 1.58 2.48 17.08
C THR A 62 1.64 1.84 18.48
N ARG A 63 0.76 0.90 18.80
CA ARG A 63 0.68 0.29 20.14
C ARG A 63 1.19 -1.15 20.16
N ASP A 64 0.75 -1.97 19.19
CA ASP A 64 1.02 -3.40 19.10
C ASP A 64 1.96 -3.78 17.96
N TYR A 65 2.59 -2.80 17.30
CA TYR A 65 3.41 -3.02 16.11
C TYR A 65 4.55 -4.03 16.34
N LYS A 66 5.12 -4.10 17.55
CA LYS A 66 6.22 -5.03 17.86
C LYS A 66 5.83 -6.50 17.78
N GLU A 67 4.55 -6.81 17.99
CA GLU A 67 3.99 -8.16 17.87
C GLU A 67 3.35 -8.37 16.50
N ARG A 68 2.59 -7.37 16.03
CA ARG A 68 1.81 -7.46 14.81
C ARG A 68 2.68 -7.44 13.55
N VAL A 69 3.69 -6.58 13.47
CA VAL A 69 4.53 -6.46 12.27
C VAL A 69 5.29 -7.75 11.96
N PRO A 70 5.96 -8.41 12.93
CA PRO A 70 6.61 -9.70 12.65
C PRO A 70 5.66 -10.75 12.07
N ALA A 71 4.47 -10.87 12.64
CA ALA A 71 3.46 -11.82 12.16
C ALA A 71 2.99 -11.51 10.72
N LEU A 72 2.80 -10.22 10.39
CA LEU A 72 2.43 -9.79 9.04
C LEU A 72 3.55 -10.04 8.02
N VAL A 73 4.79 -9.77 8.40
CA VAL A 73 5.96 -10.02 7.53
C VAL A 73 6.12 -11.52 7.29
N GLU A 74 5.98 -12.35 8.32
CA GLU A 74 5.99 -13.82 8.19
C GLU A 74 4.85 -14.33 7.28
N ALA A 75 3.69 -13.68 7.33
CA ALA A 75 2.55 -13.98 6.46
C ALA A 75 2.71 -13.47 5.02
N GLY A 76 3.80 -12.76 4.70
CA GLY A 76 4.11 -12.30 3.35
C GLY A 76 3.43 -10.98 2.97
N VAL A 77 3.25 -10.05 3.91
CA VAL A 77 2.76 -8.70 3.60
C VAL A 77 3.80 -7.91 2.78
N ASP A 78 3.33 -7.20 1.76
CA ASP A 78 4.19 -6.36 0.91
C ASP A 78 4.28 -4.92 1.44
N VAL A 79 3.17 -4.41 1.99
CA VAL A 79 3.04 -3.02 2.43
C VAL A 79 2.40 -2.93 3.82
N LEU A 80 3.06 -2.24 4.72
CA LEU A 80 2.49 -1.84 6.00
C LEU A 80 2.00 -0.39 5.92
N CYS A 81 0.87 -0.09 6.56
CA CYS A 81 0.37 1.28 6.66
C CYS A 81 0.02 1.61 8.11
N ILE A 82 0.73 2.59 8.69
CA ILE A 82 0.38 3.12 10.01
C ILE A 82 -0.83 4.04 9.82
N ASP A 83 -1.98 3.58 10.26
CA ASP A 83 -3.25 4.30 10.10
C ASP A 83 -3.66 4.95 11.42
N SER A 84 -3.62 6.28 11.45
CA SER A 84 -3.95 7.07 12.63
C SER A 84 -4.50 8.44 12.22
N SER A 85 -5.42 8.98 13.02
CA SER A 85 -5.87 10.36 12.86
C SER A 85 -4.84 11.41 13.26
N GLU A 86 -3.65 11.00 13.71
CA GLU A 86 -2.55 11.88 14.15
C GLU A 86 -1.22 11.32 13.67
N GLY A 87 -0.92 11.52 12.37
CA GLY A 87 0.33 11.06 11.77
C GLY A 87 1.57 11.83 12.25
N PHE A 88 1.42 13.11 12.48
CA PHE A 88 2.51 13.97 12.97
C PHE A 88 2.73 13.75 14.48
N SER A 89 3.30 12.61 14.84
CA SER A 89 3.50 12.21 16.23
C SER A 89 4.76 11.38 16.43
N GLU A 90 5.36 11.52 17.60
CA GLU A 90 6.52 10.75 18.03
C GLU A 90 6.26 9.22 18.01
N TRP A 91 5.02 8.81 18.23
CA TRP A 91 4.64 7.41 18.17
C TRP A 91 4.79 6.81 16.77
N GLN A 92 4.45 7.57 15.73
CA GLN A 92 4.67 7.12 14.36
C GLN A 92 6.15 7.07 14.01
N LYS A 93 6.92 8.08 14.39
CA LYS A 93 8.37 8.08 14.23
C LYS A 93 9.00 6.83 14.83
N LEU A 94 8.76 6.56 16.12
CA LEU A 94 9.29 5.38 16.80
C LEU A 94 8.87 4.06 16.12
N THR A 95 7.66 4.00 15.59
CA THR A 95 7.18 2.82 14.87
C THR A 95 7.91 2.62 13.55
N ILE A 96 8.07 3.70 12.76
CA ILE A 96 8.78 3.65 11.47
C ILE A 96 10.24 3.29 11.69
N GLU A 97 10.93 3.98 12.60
CA GLU A 97 12.33 3.73 12.94
C GLU A 97 12.56 2.28 13.37
N TRP A 98 11.70 1.73 14.22
CA TRP A 98 11.78 0.33 14.63
C TRP A 98 11.60 -0.65 13.45
N ILE A 99 10.67 -0.38 12.54
CA ILE A 99 10.47 -1.21 11.35
C ILE A 99 11.71 -1.14 10.45
N ARG A 100 12.27 0.06 10.23
CA ARG A 100 13.48 0.25 9.42
C ARG A 100 14.71 -0.42 10.03
N GLU A 101 14.88 -0.32 11.35
CA GLU A 101 15.97 -1.01 12.05
C GLU A 101 15.90 -2.53 11.88
N LYS A 102 14.69 -3.09 11.94
CA LYS A 102 14.49 -4.54 11.92
C LYS A 102 14.41 -5.15 10.53
N TYR A 103 13.81 -4.45 9.57
CA TYR A 103 13.51 -4.99 8.24
C TYR A 103 14.12 -4.18 7.09
N GLY A 104 14.72 -3.02 7.36
CA GLY A 104 15.26 -2.15 6.32
C GLY A 104 14.18 -1.76 5.30
N ASP A 105 14.49 -1.92 4.02
CA ASP A 105 13.62 -1.61 2.89
C ASP A 105 12.88 -2.84 2.33
N THR A 106 12.94 -3.98 3.02
CA THR A 106 12.32 -5.23 2.56
C THR A 106 10.79 -5.19 2.61
N VAL A 107 10.22 -4.34 3.44
CA VAL A 107 8.78 -4.08 3.51
C VAL A 107 8.52 -2.59 3.36
N LYS A 108 7.51 -2.23 2.57
CA LYS A 108 7.12 -0.84 2.39
C LYS A 108 6.27 -0.34 3.55
N VAL A 109 6.54 0.90 4.00
CA VAL A 109 5.85 1.48 5.17
C VAL A 109 5.20 2.80 4.77
N GLY A 110 3.88 2.82 4.77
CA GLY A 110 3.09 4.05 4.71
C GLY A 110 2.78 4.58 6.10
N ALA A 111 2.65 5.89 6.21
CA ALA A 111 2.38 6.58 7.46
C ALA A 111 1.32 7.68 7.29
N GLY A 112 0.64 8.02 8.34
CA GLY A 112 -0.39 9.07 8.32
C GLY A 112 -1.43 8.89 9.42
N ASN A 113 -2.43 9.76 9.38
CA ASN A 113 -2.69 10.78 8.36
C ASN A 113 -2.16 12.15 8.81
N VAL A 114 -1.79 12.94 7.84
CA VAL A 114 -1.38 14.34 8.03
C VAL A 114 -2.25 15.27 7.18
N VAL A 115 -2.20 16.58 7.45
CA VAL A 115 -2.98 17.59 6.71
C VAL A 115 -2.17 18.80 6.23
N ASP A 116 -0.87 18.77 6.44
CA ASP A 116 0.05 19.87 6.08
C ASP A 116 1.44 19.36 5.67
N GLY A 117 2.23 20.27 5.11
CA GLY A 117 3.57 19.98 4.62
C GLY A 117 4.56 19.64 5.72
N GLU A 118 4.40 20.17 6.94
CA GLU A 118 5.28 19.87 8.07
C GLU A 118 5.12 18.41 8.50
N GLY A 119 3.87 17.95 8.63
CA GLY A 119 3.56 16.54 8.91
C GLY A 119 4.07 15.59 7.85
N PHE A 120 3.98 15.97 6.57
CA PHE A 120 4.56 15.20 5.48
C PHE A 120 6.09 15.07 5.64
N ARG A 121 6.81 16.20 5.77
CA ARG A 121 8.27 16.19 5.91
C ARG A 121 8.72 15.35 7.09
N PHE A 122 8.07 15.50 8.23
CA PHE A 122 8.35 14.70 9.42
C PHE A 122 8.29 13.20 9.15
N LEU A 123 7.22 12.72 8.50
CA LEU A 123 7.06 11.28 8.21
C LEU A 123 8.03 10.79 7.14
N ALA A 124 8.30 11.60 6.11
CA ALA A 124 9.27 11.30 5.07
C ALA A 124 10.68 11.17 5.63
N GLU A 125 11.10 12.11 6.51
CA GLU A 125 12.39 12.09 7.20
C GLU A 125 12.53 10.90 8.17
N CYS A 126 11.42 10.42 8.75
CA CYS A 126 11.42 9.19 9.54
C CYS A 126 11.58 7.91 8.68
N GLY A 127 11.49 8.01 7.35
CA GLY A 127 11.66 6.89 6.43
C GLY A 127 10.36 6.26 5.95
N ALA A 128 9.24 6.98 5.95
CA ALA A 128 8.01 6.50 5.31
C ALA A 128 8.18 6.42 3.79
N ASP A 129 7.70 5.32 3.17
CA ASP A 129 7.71 5.16 1.71
C ASP A 129 6.55 5.92 1.03
N PHE A 130 5.47 6.18 1.74
CA PHE A 130 4.36 7.03 1.28
C PHE A 130 3.63 7.63 2.47
N VAL A 131 2.91 8.74 2.23
CA VAL A 131 2.18 9.45 3.28
C VAL A 131 0.70 9.57 2.94
N LYS A 132 -0.17 9.22 3.90
CA LYS A 132 -1.62 9.41 3.80
C LYS A 132 -2.01 10.80 4.27
N VAL A 133 -2.85 11.46 3.46
CA VAL A 133 -3.29 12.85 3.68
C VAL A 133 -4.78 12.90 3.92
N GLY A 134 -5.17 13.48 5.04
CA GLY A 134 -6.58 13.72 5.38
C GLY A 134 -6.91 13.33 6.82
N ILE A 135 -7.54 14.25 7.54
CA ILE A 135 -8.04 14.01 8.89
C ILE A 135 -9.50 14.43 8.94
N GLY A 136 -10.36 13.45 9.28
CA GLY A 136 -11.78 13.67 9.46
C GLY A 136 -12.58 13.97 8.18
N GLY A 137 -12.06 13.60 7.00
CA GLY A 137 -12.70 13.78 5.70
C GLY A 137 -13.81 12.76 5.38
N GLY A 138 -13.83 11.62 6.06
CA GLY A 138 -14.84 10.58 5.85
C GLY A 138 -16.22 10.98 6.37
N SER A 139 -17.28 10.50 5.72
CA SER A 139 -18.67 10.87 6.03
C SER A 139 -19.13 10.47 7.45
N ILE A 140 -18.51 9.45 8.03
CA ILE A 140 -18.82 8.95 9.39
C ILE A 140 -17.79 9.37 10.44
N CYS A 141 -16.73 10.10 10.03
CA CYS A 141 -15.63 10.45 10.91
C CYS A 141 -15.98 11.60 11.84
N ILE A 142 -15.81 11.39 13.14
CA ILE A 142 -16.06 12.38 14.19
C ILE A 142 -14.77 13.02 14.76
N THR A 143 -13.61 12.73 14.17
CA THR A 143 -12.31 13.22 14.68
C THR A 143 -12.27 14.75 14.78
N ARG A 144 -12.84 15.47 13.80
CA ARG A 144 -12.88 16.95 13.80
C ARG A 144 -13.68 17.50 14.96
N GLU A 145 -14.76 16.82 15.33
CA GLU A 145 -15.64 17.23 16.45
C GLU A 145 -15.01 16.89 17.80
N THR A 146 -14.42 15.69 17.92
CA THR A 146 -13.91 15.17 19.20
C THR A 146 -12.53 15.67 19.55
N LYS A 147 -11.65 15.88 18.55
CA LYS A 147 -10.26 16.32 18.74
C LYS A 147 -10.01 17.77 18.33
N GLY A 148 -10.93 18.39 17.61
CA GLY A 148 -10.78 19.75 17.11
C GLY A 148 -9.71 19.93 16.05
N ILE A 149 -9.28 18.86 15.38
CA ILE A 149 -8.26 18.86 14.35
C ILE A 149 -8.84 18.43 13.00
N GLY A 150 -8.30 19.00 11.92
CA GLY A 150 -8.70 18.68 10.56
C GLY A 150 -8.44 19.84 9.63
N ARG A 151 -8.51 19.56 8.33
CA ARG A 151 -8.33 20.54 7.27
C ARG A 151 -9.21 20.14 6.07
N GLY A 152 -9.61 21.09 5.25
CA GLY A 152 -10.31 20.78 4.00
C GLY A 152 -9.43 19.91 3.10
N GLN A 153 -9.98 18.81 2.56
CA GLN A 153 -9.18 17.77 1.88
C GLN A 153 -8.40 18.33 0.68
N ALA A 154 -9.00 19.15 -0.15
CA ALA A 154 -8.32 19.76 -1.30
C ALA A 154 -7.13 20.64 -0.83
N THR A 155 -7.34 21.47 0.18
CA THR A 155 -6.29 22.35 0.74
C THR A 155 -5.14 21.52 1.33
N ALA A 156 -5.46 20.48 2.10
CA ALA A 156 -4.46 19.59 2.68
C ALA A 156 -3.64 18.88 1.60
N THR A 157 -4.30 18.36 0.58
CA THR A 157 -3.63 17.65 -0.53
C THR A 157 -2.70 18.57 -1.33
N ILE A 158 -3.13 19.81 -1.62
CA ILE A 158 -2.31 20.80 -2.33
C ILE A 158 -1.06 21.15 -1.52
N ASP A 159 -1.22 21.42 -0.23
CA ASP A 159 -0.11 21.79 0.67
C ASP A 159 0.91 20.64 0.82
N VAL A 160 0.42 19.44 1.05
CA VAL A 160 1.27 18.24 1.17
C VAL A 160 1.94 17.89 -0.16
N ALA A 161 1.24 18.03 -1.29
CA ALA A 161 1.84 17.81 -2.61
C ALA A 161 3.00 18.77 -2.88
N LYS A 162 2.84 20.05 -2.52
CA LYS A 162 3.91 21.03 -2.62
C LYS A 162 5.11 20.63 -1.75
N ALA A 163 4.89 20.25 -0.49
CA ALA A 163 5.96 19.82 0.41
C ALA A 163 6.67 18.55 -0.10
N ARG A 164 5.95 17.62 -0.74
CA ARG A 164 6.53 16.44 -1.40
C ARG A 164 7.45 16.83 -2.54
N ASP A 165 7.02 17.75 -3.40
CA ASP A 165 7.81 18.19 -4.54
C ASP A 165 9.09 18.92 -4.10
N GLU A 166 8.98 19.82 -3.12
CA GLU A 166 10.12 20.49 -2.48
C GLU A 166 11.08 19.46 -1.83
N TYR A 167 10.55 18.48 -1.10
CA TYR A 167 11.36 17.42 -0.49
C TYR A 167 12.11 16.59 -1.55
N PHE A 168 11.45 16.30 -2.66
CA PHE A 168 12.09 15.59 -3.77
C PHE A 168 13.20 16.42 -4.43
N GLU A 169 12.99 17.71 -4.64
CA GLU A 169 14.01 18.62 -5.16
C GLU A 169 15.24 18.71 -4.24
N GLU A 170 15.01 18.72 -2.92
CA GLU A 170 16.07 18.84 -1.90
C GLU A 170 16.87 17.54 -1.72
N THR A 171 16.20 16.39 -1.75
CA THR A 171 16.78 15.10 -1.33
C THR A 171 16.98 14.09 -2.45
N GLY A 172 16.28 14.26 -3.58
CA GLY A 172 16.18 13.26 -4.64
C GLY A 172 15.29 12.07 -4.29
N VAL A 173 14.63 12.05 -3.11
CA VAL A 173 13.77 10.97 -2.65
C VAL A 173 12.31 11.33 -2.89
N TYR A 174 11.64 10.57 -3.78
CA TYR A 174 10.22 10.77 -4.05
C TYR A 174 9.36 9.93 -3.11
N VAL A 175 8.61 10.57 -2.23
CA VAL A 175 7.67 9.94 -1.30
C VAL A 175 6.25 10.23 -1.76
N PRO A 176 5.54 9.29 -2.40
CA PRO A 176 4.19 9.51 -2.90
C PRO A 176 3.20 9.81 -1.76
N ILE A 177 2.13 10.52 -2.11
CA ILE A 177 1.03 10.83 -1.20
C ILE A 177 -0.25 10.13 -1.63
N CYS A 178 -1.06 9.74 -0.64
CA CYS A 178 -2.38 9.15 -0.84
C CYS A 178 -3.44 10.06 -0.20
N SER A 179 -4.28 10.70 -0.99
CA SER A 179 -5.39 11.49 -0.48
C SER A 179 -6.50 10.56 0.02
N ASP A 180 -6.83 10.67 1.30
CA ASP A 180 -7.69 9.75 2.02
C ASP A 180 -8.94 10.43 2.57
N GLY A 181 -10.12 9.98 2.10
CA GLY A 181 -11.41 10.43 2.54
C GLY A 181 -11.92 11.74 1.90
N GLY A 182 -13.24 11.87 1.83
CA GLY A 182 -13.92 13.08 1.36
C GLY A 182 -13.97 13.26 -0.16
N ILE A 183 -13.42 12.34 -0.94
CA ILE A 183 -13.46 12.34 -2.41
C ILE A 183 -14.53 11.32 -2.84
N VAL A 184 -15.63 11.80 -3.41
CA VAL A 184 -16.78 10.98 -3.82
C VAL A 184 -17.01 10.98 -5.34
N HIS A 185 -16.33 11.84 -6.07
CA HIS A 185 -16.35 11.93 -7.53
C HIS A 185 -14.96 12.19 -8.05
N ASP A 186 -14.65 11.63 -9.21
CA ASP A 186 -13.46 11.86 -10.03
C ASP A 186 -13.61 13.08 -10.97
#